data_cf83e4a4a40d12ec1ea436aae698b121
#
_entry.id   cf83e4a4a40d12ec1ea436aae698b121
#
_cell.length_a   1.000
_cell.length_b   1.000
_cell.length_c   1.000
_cell.angle_alpha   90.00
_cell.angle_beta   90.00
_cell.angle_gamma   90.00
#
_symmetry.space_group_name_H-M   'P 1'
#
loop_
_entity.id
_entity.type
_entity.pdbx_description
1 polymer ?
#
loop_
_entity_poly.entity_id
_entity_poly.type
_entity_poly.pdbx_seq_one_letter_code
_entity_poly.pdbx_strand_id
1 'polypeptide(L)'
;MQYLLEYIRQYGRFQRNARLYLISMALSYVTVGIITVLYNLYLIALGYNTDFIGLILFIGTLGAALTIIPAGVCVDRFGGKLVLIWSSVLIGFAGAGQILFRTSVPLLVSAFIAGIGGAFILVVNAPFLALNSSEEERPHLFSINLVIMLVATVVGETFGGLLPLWFAAGHTLMGPLPAWLNGALAAKNQARAYQLSLLTASVIAAPSFIPLFMMEDDRLLYRRQQTATTEERRHFSELWNTSVTRIRAFFAPGYHTRLRSALARPLTVLTALYAFQGLGAGLFIPYMNVYFVQHLGASPALFGSIDGAANILNALLTLIAPWFVVRIGILATLLIPRLLAIPLMLVIGCVPYLPLAAGLYPVRQGLADMSQGILQVFSMERVARKHRGVANSSYQVAYQGMWAIGASLGGLVIQNVGYPVVFISAAVLYCLAYLPLWWRFRLDTKSERPS
;
A
#
# COMPACT_ATOMS: atom_id res chain seq x y z
N MET A 1 12.96 -12.51 -25.39
CA MET A 1 11.91 -12.29 -26.39
C MET A 1 10.88 -13.43 -26.42
N GLN A 2 11.29 -14.71 -26.43
CA GLN A 2 10.37 -15.87 -26.42
C GLN A 2 9.47 -15.90 -25.18
N TYR A 3 10.00 -15.67 -23.97
CA TYR A 3 9.21 -15.59 -22.74
C TYR A 3 8.17 -14.48 -22.74
N LEU A 4 8.48 -13.32 -23.32
CA LEU A 4 7.55 -12.19 -23.44
C LEU A 4 6.39 -12.51 -24.41
N LEU A 5 6.69 -13.20 -25.52
CA LEU A 5 5.69 -13.67 -26.47
C LEU A 5 4.79 -14.77 -25.87
N GLU A 6 5.34 -15.63 -25.03
CA GLU A 6 4.58 -16.63 -24.27
C GLU A 6 3.63 -15.96 -23.27
N TYR A 7 4.07 -14.93 -22.54
CA TYR A 7 3.23 -14.15 -21.65
C TYR A 7 2.06 -13.44 -22.39
N ILE A 8 2.34 -12.83 -23.53
CA ILE A 8 1.31 -12.18 -24.38
C ILE A 8 0.31 -13.24 -24.89
N ARG A 9 0.80 -14.42 -25.26
CA ARG A 9 -0.05 -15.55 -25.72
C ARG A 9 -0.93 -16.09 -24.59
N GLN A 10 -0.42 -16.13 -23.36
CA GLN A 10 -1.18 -16.54 -22.17
C GLN A 10 -2.27 -15.55 -21.81
N TYR A 11 -2.05 -14.22 -21.99
CA TYR A 11 -3.06 -13.19 -21.77
C TYR A 11 -4.34 -13.44 -22.61
N GLY A 12 -4.18 -13.92 -23.83
CA GLY A 12 -5.32 -14.28 -24.70
C GLY A 12 -6.16 -15.47 -24.19
N ARG A 13 -5.59 -16.32 -23.34
CA ARG A 13 -6.27 -17.51 -22.78
C ARG A 13 -7.11 -17.21 -21.54
N PHE A 14 -6.81 -16.12 -20.82
CA PHE A 14 -7.56 -15.78 -19.61
C PHE A 14 -9.04 -15.55 -19.90
N GLN A 15 -9.87 -15.90 -18.92
CA GLN A 15 -11.31 -15.64 -18.97
C GLN A 15 -11.59 -14.16 -19.20
N ARG A 16 -12.71 -13.87 -19.86
CA ARG A 16 -13.10 -12.49 -20.24
C ARG A 16 -13.10 -11.54 -19.05
N ASN A 17 -13.68 -11.94 -17.92
CA ASN A 17 -13.73 -11.12 -16.71
C ASN A 17 -12.35 -10.79 -16.16
N ALA A 18 -11.41 -11.75 -16.15
CA ALA A 18 -10.03 -11.54 -15.69
C ALA A 18 -9.31 -10.51 -16.58
N ARG A 19 -9.44 -10.60 -17.91
CA ARG A 19 -8.85 -9.63 -18.85
C ARG A 19 -9.39 -8.20 -18.66
N LEU A 20 -10.71 -8.08 -18.53
CA LEU A 20 -11.37 -6.80 -18.29
C LEU A 20 -10.94 -6.18 -16.96
N TYR A 21 -10.78 -7.03 -15.92
CA TYR A 21 -10.27 -6.60 -14.62
C TYR A 21 -8.83 -6.05 -14.73
N LEU A 22 -7.93 -6.76 -15.42
CA LEU A 22 -6.55 -6.31 -15.59
C LEU A 22 -6.46 -4.96 -16.33
N ILE A 23 -7.30 -4.73 -17.35
CA ILE A 23 -7.38 -3.44 -18.06
C ILE A 23 -7.86 -2.33 -17.13
N SER A 24 -8.92 -2.59 -16.36
CA SER A 24 -9.44 -1.63 -15.37
C SER A 24 -8.38 -1.27 -14.34
N MET A 25 -7.67 -2.28 -13.80
CA MET A 25 -6.60 -2.09 -12.82
C MET A 25 -5.42 -1.30 -13.40
N ALA A 26 -5.01 -1.56 -14.63
CA ALA A 26 -3.93 -0.81 -15.28
C ALA A 26 -4.23 0.70 -15.28
N LEU A 27 -5.42 1.11 -15.73
CA LEU A 27 -5.82 2.52 -15.75
C LEU A 27 -5.92 3.11 -14.34
N SER A 28 -6.46 2.36 -13.39
CA SER A 28 -6.58 2.79 -12.00
C SER A 28 -5.22 3.00 -11.34
N TYR A 29 -4.25 2.12 -11.56
CA TYR A 29 -2.92 2.22 -10.96
C TYR A 29 -2.05 3.33 -11.56
N VAL A 30 -2.25 3.73 -12.81
CA VAL A 30 -1.67 4.98 -13.34
C VAL A 30 -2.14 6.18 -12.50
N THR A 31 -3.42 6.24 -12.19
CA THR A 31 -3.97 7.31 -11.34
C THR A 31 -3.41 7.26 -9.92
N VAL A 32 -3.26 6.06 -9.34
CA VAL A 32 -2.63 5.88 -8.03
C VAL A 32 -1.21 6.46 -8.03
N GLY A 33 -0.40 6.18 -9.07
CA GLY A 33 0.95 6.74 -9.19
C GLY A 33 0.95 8.28 -9.23
N ILE A 34 0.05 8.89 -10.01
CA ILE A 34 -0.08 10.36 -10.06
C ILE A 34 -0.44 10.92 -8.67
N ILE A 35 -1.41 10.31 -7.97
CA ILE A 35 -1.85 10.72 -6.64
C ILE A 35 -0.71 10.60 -5.63
N THR A 36 0.06 9.52 -5.66
CA THR A 36 1.20 9.29 -4.75
C THR A 36 2.21 10.42 -4.80
N VAL A 37 2.53 10.91 -6.00
CA VAL A 37 3.48 12.02 -6.18
C VAL A 37 2.86 13.36 -5.77
N LEU A 38 1.62 13.65 -6.17
CA LEU A 38 1.10 15.02 -6.18
C LEU A 38 0.16 15.36 -5.02
N TYR A 39 -0.55 14.40 -4.42
CA TYR A 39 -1.66 14.73 -3.52
C TYR A 39 -1.19 15.49 -2.26
N ASN A 40 -0.14 15.05 -1.61
CA ASN A 40 0.39 15.76 -0.43
C ASN A 40 0.95 17.13 -0.81
N LEU A 41 1.59 17.25 -1.99
CA LEU A 41 2.08 18.54 -2.49
C LEU A 41 0.93 19.52 -2.77
N TYR A 42 -0.18 19.00 -3.27
CA TYR A 42 -1.42 19.78 -3.45
C TYR A 42 -1.94 20.32 -2.11
N LEU A 43 -2.01 19.47 -1.07
CA LEU A 43 -2.45 19.89 0.26
C LEU A 43 -1.55 20.98 0.85
N ILE A 44 -0.22 20.83 0.73
CA ILE A 44 0.74 21.86 1.16
C ILE A 44 0.51 23.17 0.36
N ALA A 45 0.32 23.10 -0.94
CA ALA A 45 0.08 24.27 -1.78
C ALA A 45 -1.25 24.97 -1.47
N LEU A 46 -2.25 24.25 -0.96
CA LEU A 46 -3.50 24.84 -0.40
C LEU A 46 -3.25 25.57 0.93
N GLY A 47 -2.13 25.33 1.60
CA GLY A 47 -1.77 25.94 2.88
C GLY A 47 -1.93 25.02 4.09
N TYR A 48 -2.18 23.74 3.88
CA TYR A 48 -2.20 22.76 4.95
C TYR A 48 -0.77 22.32 5.33
N ASN A 49 -0.58 21.93 6.57
CA ASN A 49 0.69 21.45 7.11
C ASN A 49 0.76 19.91 7.07
N THR A 50 1.92 19.36 7.40
CA THR A 50 2.16 17.91 7.41
C THR A 50 1.33 17.15 8.46
N ASP A 51 0.96 17.80 9.57
CA ASP A 51 0.05 17.25 10.58
C ASP A 51 -1.33 16.94 10.02
N PHE A 52 -1.87 17.85 9.17
CA PHE A 52 -3.15 17.61 8.49
C PHE A 52 -3.05 16.49 7.45
N ILE A 53 -1.93 16.37 6.73
CA ILE A 53 -1.67 15.23 5.84
C ILE A 53 -1.74 13.92 6.64
N GLY A 54 -1.07 13.87 7.80
CA GLY A 54 -1.12 12.70 8.68
C GLY A 54 -2.53 12.37 9.16
N LEU A 55 -3.33 13.39 9.48
CA LEU A 55 -4.72 13.21 9.87
C LEU A 55 -5.58 12.66 8.72
N ILE A 56 -5.41 13.15 7.50
CA ILE A 56 -6.10 12.63 6.30
C ILE A 56 -5.78 11.14 6.11
N LEU A 57 -4.52 10.75 6.20
CA LEU A 57 -4.07 9.36 6.03
C LEU A 57 -4.64 8.47 7.14
N PHE A 58 -4.63 8.95 8.39
CA PHE A 58 -5.24 8.24 9.52
C PHE A 58 -6.74 8.01 9.32
N ILE A 59 -7.48 9.05 8.97
CA ILE A 59 -8.94 8.98 8.76
C ILE A 59 -9.28 8.06 7.57
N GLY A 60 -8.52 8.12 6.48
CA GLY A 60 -8.68 7.19 5.35
C GLY A 60 -8.45 5.73 5.76
N THR A 61 -7.37 5.46 6.52
CA THR A 61 -7.10 4.11 7.01
C THR A 61 -8.14 3.63 8.03
N LEU A 62 -8.68 4.54 8.85
CA LEU A 62 -9.78 4.23 9.76
C LEU A 62 -11.04 3.80 9.00
N GLY A 63 -11.40 4.53 7.92
CA GLY A 63 -12.50 4.15 7.01
C GLY A 63 -12.31 2.76 6.41
N ALA A 64 -11.09 2.45 5.96
CA ALA A 64 -10.74 1.13 5.47
C ALA A 64 -10.86 0.05 6.55
N ALA A 65 -10.30 0.27 7.73
CA ALA A 65 -10.30 -0.70 8.83
C ALA A 65 -11.72 -1.07 9.29
N LEU A 66 -12.60 -0.08 9.41
CA LEU A 66 -13.99 -0.31 9.80
C LEU A 66 -14.79 -1.08 8.73
N THR A 67 -14.35 -1.02 7.47
CA THR A 67 -15.10 -1.56 6.33
C THR A 67 -14.61 -2.94 5.87
N ILE A 68 -13.39 -3.37 6.21
CA ILE A 68 -12.82 -4.65 5.75
C ILE A 68 -13.77 -5.84 6.00
N ILE A 69 -14.38 -5.93 7.18
CA ILE A 69 -15.29 -7.02 7.54
C ILE A 69 -16.63 -6.90 6.77
N PRO A 70 -17.33 -5.76 6.80
CA PRO A 70 -18.51 -5.57 5.97
C PRO A 70 -18.25 -5.81 4.47
N ALA A 71 -17.08 -5.42 3.97
CA ALA A 71 -16.70 -5.63 2.56
C ALA A 71 -16.69 -7.11 2.19
N GLY A 72 -16.12 -7.99 3.04
CA GLY A 72 -16.16 -9.43 2.81
C GLY A 72 -17.58 -9.98 2.68
N VAL A 73 -18.47 -9.56 3.58
CA VAL A 73 -19.89 -9.96 3.53
C VAL A 73 -20.58 -9.46 2.27
N CYS A 74 -20.27 -8.23 1.84
CA CYS A 74 -20.83 -7.66 0.61
C CYS A 74 -20.34 -8.41 -0.63
N VAL A 75 -19.05 -8.75 -0.74
CA VAL A 75 -18.50 -9.55 -1.85
C VAL A 75 -19.22 -10.89 -1.95
N ASP A 76 -19.37 -11.56 -0.83
CA ASP A 76 -20.05 -12.83 -0.75
C ASP A 76 -21.52 -12.76 -1.18
N ARG A 77 -22.22 -11.69 -0.82
CA ARG A 77 -23.66 -11.54 -1.08
C ARG A 77 -23.97 -11.03 -2.47
N PHE A 78 -23.20 -10.04 -2.94
CA PHE A 78 -23.49 -9.30 -4.16
C PHE A 78 -22.62 -9.70 -5.35
N GLY A 79 -21.54 -10.49 -5.12
CA GLY A 79 -20.56 -10.90 -6.13
C GLY A 79 -19.49 -9.84 -6.36
N GLY A 80 -18.40 -10.26 -7.00
CA GLY A 80 -17.21 -9.41 -7.19
C GLY A 80 -17.46 -8.26 -8.16
N LYS A 81 -18.13 -8.51 -9.29
CA LYS A 81 -18.43 -7.46 -10.29
C LYS A 81 -19.14 -6.27 -9.69
N LEU A 82 -20.25 -6.49 -8.97
CA LEU A 82 -21.04 -5.38 -8.42
C LEU A 82 -20.27 -4.61 -7.36
N VAL A 83 -19.54 -5.31 -6.52
CA VAL A 83 -18.70 -4.69 -5.48
C VAL A 83 -17.60 -3.85 -6.12
N LEU A 84 -16.93 -4.33 -7.18
CA LEU A 84 -15.94 -3.56 -7.94
C LEU A 84 -16.53 -2.28 -8.53
N ILE A 85 -17.71 -2.33 -9.13
CA ILE A 85 -18.37 -1.15 -9.69
C ILE A 85 -18.67 -0.13 -8.59
N TRP A 86 -19.34 -0.54 -7.51
CA TRP A 86 -19.71 0.37 -6.43
C TRP A 86 -18.51 0.94 -5.70
N SER A 87 -17.48 0.14 -5.45
CA SER A 87 -16.25 0.64 -4.82
C SER A 87 -15.52 1.64 -5.71
N SER A 88 -15.46 1.40 -7.02
CA SER A 88 -14.83 2.33 -7.97
C SER A 88 -15.61 3.64 -8.05
N VAL A 89 -16.94 3.60 -8.09
CA VAL A 89 -17.80 4.81 -8.04
C VAL A 89 -17.54 5.58 -6.75
N LEU A 90 -17.51 4.89 -5.60
CA LEU A 90 -17.27 5.51 -4.30
C LEU A 90 -15.90 6.19 -4.23
N ILE A 91 -14.85 5.53 -4.72
CA ILE A 91 -13.49 6.10 -4.81
C ILE A 91 -13.46 7.28 -5.78
N GLY A 92 -14.15 7.20 -6.91
CA GLY A 92 -14.25 8.29 -7.87
C GLY A 92 -14.88 9.56 -7.26
N PHE A 93 -16.00 9.42 -6.56
CA PHE A 93 -16.63 10.53 -5.84
C PHE A 93 -15.76 11.08 -4.70
N ALA A 94 -15.16 10.19 -3.91
CA ALA A 94 -14.26 10.59 -2.84
C ALA A 94 -13.02 11.30 -3.37
N GLY A 95 -12.43 10.79 -4.46
CA GLY A 95 -11.29 11.42 -5.14
C GLY A 95 -11.65 12.80 -5.69
N ALA A 96 -12.80 12.94 -6.34
CA ALA A 96 -13.30 14.24 -6.77
C ALA A 96 -13.45 15.21 -5.59
N GLY A 97 -13.99 14.73 -4.45
CA GLY A 97 -14.09 15.53 -3.22
C GLY A 97 -12.72 15.95 -2.69
N GLN A 98 -11.74 15.07 -2.67
CA GLN A 98 -10.38 15.38 -2.23
C GLN A 98 -9.67 16.40 -3.13
N ILE A 99 -10.05 16.50 -4.40
CA ILE A 99 -9.46 17.44 -5.36
C ILE A 99 -10.20 18.78 -5.36
N LEU A 100 -11.53 18.77 -5.24
CA LEU A 100 -12.35 19.97 -5.39
C LEU A 100 -12.60 20.71 -4.07
N PHE A 101 -12.71 20.01 -2.95
CA PHE A 101 -12.87 20.66 -1.66
C PHE A 101 -11.56 21.28 -1.19
N ARG A 102 -11.70 22.40 -0.44
CA ARG A 102 -10.58 23.20 0.06
C ARG A 102 -10.61 23.39 1.58
N THR A 103 -11.70 22.98 2.21
CA THR A 103 -11.87 23.07 3.66
C THR A 103 -11.59 21.73 4.31
N SER A 104 -11.09 21.72 5.54
CA SER A 104 -10.59 20.54 6.24
C SER A 104 -11.64 19.45 6.41
N VAL A 105 -12.85 19.80 6.84
CA VAL A 105 -13.91 18.81 7.14
C VAL A 105 -14.33 18.02 5.89
N PRO A 106 -14.70 18.63 4.75
CA PRO A 106 -15.01 17.87 3.53
C PRO A 106 -13.84 17.04 3.01
N LEU A 107 -12.58 17.49 3.16
CA LEU A 107 -11.41 16.70 2.80
C LEU A 107 -11.29 15.44 3.66
N LEU A 108 -11.48 15.56 4.99
CA LEU A 108 -11.44 14.40 5.90
C LEU A 108 -12.60 13.42 5.62
N VAL A 109 -13.80 13.92 5.37
CA VAL A 109 -14.94 13.07 4.98
C VAL A 109 -14.66 12.33 3.67
N SER A 110 -14.11 13.04 2.68
CA SER A 110 -13.73 12.43 1.39
C SER A 110 -12.64 11.38 1.59
N ALA A 111 -11.63 11.61 2.45
CA ALA A 111 -10.61 10.64 2.76
C ALA A 111 -11.18 9.39 3.45
N PHE A 112 -12.11 9.56 4.38
CA PHE A 112 -12.81 8.46 5.03
C PHE A 112 -13.58 7.60 4.02
N ILE A 113 -14.33 8.23 3.12
CA ILE A 113 -15.09 7.56 2.05
C ILE A 113 -14.14 6.85 1.07
N ALA A 114 -13.00 7.47 0.71
CA ALA A 114 -11.97 6.83 -0.12
C ALA A 114 -11.42 5.57 0.54
N GLY A 115 -11.17 5.62 1.85
CA GLY A 115 -10.75 4.46 2.65
C GLY A 115 -11.77 3.31 2.60
N ILE A 116 -13.06 3.62 2.75
CA ILE A 116 -14.15 2.63 2.60
C ILE A 116 -14.07 1.96 1.22
N GLY A 117 -14.02 2.75 0.14
CA GLY A 117 -13.92 2.22 -1.22
C GLY A 117 -12.67 1.37 -1.45
N GLY A 118 -11.51 1.81 -0.91
CA GLY A 118 -10.25 1.07 -0.96
C GLY A 118 -10.32 -0.29 -0.28
N ALA A 119 -11.00 -0.39 0.87
CA ALA A 119 -11.21 -1.65 1.57
C ALA A 119 -12.01 -2.67 0.73
N PHE A 120 -13.05 -2.22 0.02
CA PHE A 120 -13.80 -3.08 -0.88
C PHE A 120 -12.93 -3.63 -2.02
N ILE A 121 -12.10 -2.78 -2.66
CA ILE A 121 -11.19 -3.24 -3.72
C ILE A 121 -10.17 -4.23 -3.17
N LEU A 122 -9.59 -3.96 -2.00
CA LEU A 122 -8.62 -4.84 -1.36
C LEU A 122 -9.19 -6.23 -1.10
N VAL A 123 -10.43 -6.29 -0.59
CA VAL A 123 -11.08 -7.55 -0.23
C VAL A 123 -11.53 -8.35 -1.45
N VAL A 124 -12.00 -7.67 -2.52
CA VAL A 124 -12.53 -8.35 -3.71
C VAL A 124 -11.43 -8.85 -4.66
N ASN A 125 -10.25 -8.23 -4.66
CA ASN A 125 -9.17 -8.49 -5.64
C ASN A 125 -8.82 -9.99 -5.74
N ALA A 126 -8.35 -10.58 -4.66
CA ALA A 126 -7.87 -11.97 -4.69
C ALA A 126 -8.99 -13.00 -4.97
N PRO A 127 -10.16 -12.95 -4.31
CA PRO A 127 -11.28 -13.84 -4.64
C PRO A 127 -11.76 -13.70 -6.09
N PHE A 128 -11.85 -12.48 -6.62
CA PHE A 128 -12.30 -12.25 -7.99
C PHE A 128 -11.34 -12.87 -9.01
N LEU A 129 -10.04 -12.69 -8.87
CA LEU A 129 -9.04 -13.30 -9.73
C LEU A 129 -9.07 -14.83 -9.64
N ALA A 130 -9.19 -15.36 -8.42
CA ALA A 130 -9.24 -16.81 -8.19
C ALA A 130 -10.49 -17.47 -8.81
N LEU A 131 -11.65 -16.79 -8.77
CA LEU A 131 -12.90 -17.28 -9.35
C LEU A 131 -12.93 -17.23 -10.89
N ASN A 132 -12.23 -16.24 -11.46
CA ASN A 132 -12.18 -16.02 -12.91
C ASN A 132 -10.89 -16.59 -13.53
N SER A 133 -10.30 -17.64 -12.94
CA SER A 133 -9.13 -18.36 -13.44
C SER A 133 -9.21 -19.85 -13.15
N SER A 134 -8.69 -20.69 -14.06
CA SER A 134 -8.43 -22.09 -13.78
C SER A 134 -7.27 -22.24 -12.76
N GLU A 135 -7.16 -23.43 -12.14
CA GLU A 135 -6.06 -23.68 -11.16
C GLU A 135 -4.69 -23.54 -11.80
N GLU A 136 -4.53 -23.94 -13.06
CA GLU A 136 -3.28 -23.84 -13.81
C GLU A 136 -2.93 -22.38 -14.20
N GLU A 137 -3.92 -21.57 -14.55
CA GLU A 137 -3.74 -20.16 -14.96
C GLU A 137 -3.56 -19.21 -13.78
N ARG A 138 -4.04 -19.58 -12.59
CA ARG A 138 -4.09 -18.73 -11.40
C ARG A 138 -2.74 -18.11 -11.03
N PRO A 139 -1.62 -18.87 -10.95
CA PRO A 139 -0.31 -18.28 -10.63
C PRO A 139 0.13 -17.23 -11.65
N HIS A 140 -0.11 -17.49 -12.94
CA HIS A 140 0.23 -16.57 -14.03
C HIS A 140 -0.62 -15.29 -13.98
N LEU A 141 -1.93 -15.42 -13.71
CA LEU A 141 -2.84 -14.29 -13.63
C LEU A 141 -2.47 -13.36 -12.46
N PHE A 142 -2.16 -13.90 -11.28
CA PHE A 142 -1.72 -13.11 -10.15
C PHE A 142 -0.37 -12.42 -10.41
N SER A 143 0.57 -13.09 -11.07
CA SER A 143 1.86 -12.49 -11.45
C SER A 143 1.67 -11.35 -12.44
N ILE A 144 0.84 -11.53 -13.47
CA ILE A 144 0.54 -10.48 -14.46
C ILE A 144 -0.17 -9.29 -13.79
N ASN A 145 -1.12 -9.54 -12.89
CA ASN A 145 -1.78 -8.49 -12.12
C ASN A 145 -0.76 -7.65 -11.34
N LEU A 146 0.19 -8.28 -10.66
CA LEU A 146 1.24 -7.59 -9.92
C LEU A 146 2.14 -6.75 -10.85
N VAL A 147 2.57 -7.32 -11.99
CA VAL A 147 3.39 -6.60 -12.97
C VAL A 147 2.65 -5.39 -13.52
N ILE A 148 1.37 -5.55 -13.89
CA ILE A 148 0.54 -4.44 -14.38
C ILE A 148 0.42 -3.34 -13.32
N MET A 149 0.17 -3.70 -12.06
CA MET A 149 0.12 -2.75 -10.95
C MET A 149 1.42 -1.94 -10.87
N LEU A 150 2.57 -2.60 -10.83
CA LEU A 150 3.88 -1.95 -10.70
C LEU A 150 4.18 -1.04 -11.90
N VAL A 151 4.03 -1.55 -13.12
CA VAL A 151 4.30 -0.79 -14.34
C VAL A 151 3.37 0.42 -14.46
N ALA A 152 2.08 0.23 -14.21
CA ALA A 152 1.09 1.31 -14.27
C ALA A 152 1.38 2.39 -13.21
N THR A 153 1.76 1.99 -11.99
CA THR A 153 2.15 2.94 -10.93
C THR A 153 3.38 3.75 -11.33
N VAL A 154 4.44 3.10 -11.81
CA VAL A 154 5.66 3.79 -12.28
C VAL A 154 5.38 4.77 -13.42
N VAL A 155 4.54 4.37 -14.37
CA VAL A 155 4.07 5.27 -15.43
C VAL A 155 3.35 6.47 -14.84
N GLY A 156 2.43 6.22 -13.88
CA GLY A 156 1.69 7.27 -13.17
C GLY A 156 2.59 8.23 -12.39
N GLU A 157 3.58 7.73 -11.66
CA GLU A 157 4.55 8.53 -10.89
C GLU A 157 5.37 9.43 -11.80
N THR A 158 5.90 8.87 -12.90
CA THR A 158 6.71 9.61 -13.85
C THR A 158 5.90 10.70 -14.56
N PHE A 159 4.75 10.35 -15.13
CA PHE A 159 3.87 11.32 -15.79
C PHE A 159 3.26 12.32 -14.82
N GLY A 160 2.85 11.86 -13.63
CA GLY A 160 2.30 12.69 -12.57
C GLY A 160 3.25 13.80 -12.17
N GLY A 161 4.54 13.49 -12.06
CA GLY A 161 5.55 14.50 -11.75
C GLY A 161 5.72 15.58 -12.83
N LEU A 162 5.48 15.24 -14.11
CA LEU A 162 5.61 16.17 -15.24
C LEU A 162 4.38 17.08 -15.42
N LEU A 163 3.18 16.62 -15.06
CA LEU A 163 1.94 17.36 -15.27
C LEU A 163 1.91 18.77 -14.64
N PRO A 164 2.41 19.01 -13.41
CA PRO A 164 2.42 20.35 -12.83
C PRO A 164 3.28 21.34 -13.63
N LEU A 165 4.37 20.89 -14.24
CA LEU A 165 5.21 21.74 -15.09
C LEU A 165 4.45 22.18 -16.34
N TRP A 166 3.70 21.27 -16.97
CA TRP A 166 2.85 21.55 -18.10
C TRP A 166 1.78 22.60 -17.77
N PHE A 167 1.07 22.42 -16.69
CA PHE A 167 0.01 23.34 -16.27
C PHE A 167 0.54 24.68 -15.73
N ALA A 168 1.74 24.70 -15.11
CA ALA A 168 2.39 25.95 -14.69
C ALA A 168 2.80 26.84 -15.87
N ALA A 169 3.11 26.25 -17.02
CA ALA A 169 3.38 26.99 -18.27
C ALA A 169 2.12 27.60 -18.94
N GLY A 170 0.96 27.48 -18.31
CA GLY A 170 -0.31 28.02 -18.81
C GLY A 170 -0.99 27.15 -19.87
N HIS A 171 -0.46 25.94 -20.15
CA HIS A 171 -1.08 25.02 -21.08
C HIS A 171 -2.33 24.38 -20.45
N THR A 172 -3.34 24.14 -21.27
CA THR A 172 -4.53 23.36 -20.91
C THR A 172 -4.67 22.21 -21.90
N LEU A 173 -5.16 21.06 -21.42
CA LEU A 173 -5.29 19.87 -22.29
C LEU A 173 -6.42 20.00 -23.33
N MET A 174 -7.40 20.86 -23.08
CA MET A 174 -8.64 20.97 -23.90
C MET A 174 -9.04 22.40 -24.23
N GLY A 175 -8.08 23.35 -24.31
CA GLY A 175 -8.40 24.76 -24.59
C GLY A 175 -8.89 25.53 -23.34
N PRO A 176 -9.59 26.67 -23.48
CA PRO A 176 -10.00 27.49 -22.36
C PRO A 176 -10.95 26.70 -21.42
N LEU A 177 -10.65 26.72 -20.11
CA LEU A 177 -11.46 26.02 -19.12
C LEU A 177 -12.85 26.64 -18.99
N PRO A 178 -13.91 25.84 -18.82
CA PRO A 178 -15.26 26.34 -18.58
C PRO A 178 -15.31 27.28 -17.36
N ALA A 179 -16.12 28.31 -17.42
CA ALA A 179 -16.20 29.30 -16.35
C ALA A 179 -16.53 28.72 -14.97
N TRP A 180 -17.40 27.70 -14.91
CA TRP A 180 -17.75 26.98 -13.68
C TRP A 180 -16.56 26.28 -13.06
N LEU A 181 -15.67 25.73 -13.87
CA LEU A 181 -14.45 25.03 -13.40
C LEU A 181 -13.43 26.04 -12.88
N ASN A 182 -13.31 27.22 -13.48
CA ASN A 182 -12.46 28.30 -12.97
C ASN A 182 -12.79 28.70 -11.53
N GLY A 183 -14.09 28.76 -11.18
CA GLY A 183 -14.53 28.99 -9.80
C GLY A 183 -14.17 27.88 -8.81
N ALA A 184 -14.10 26.63 -9.30
CA ALA A 184 -13.72 25.46 -8.51
C ALA A 184 -12.21 25.29 -8.35
N LEU A 185 -11.38 25.97 -9.18
CA LEU A 185 -9.91 25.85 -9.12
C LEU A 185 -9.30 26.75 -8.04
N ALA A 186 -8.15 26.31 -7.50
CA ALA A 186 -7.40 27.06 -6.51
C ALA A 186 -6.91 28.39 -7.09
N ALA A 187 -6.90 29.45 -6.25
CA ALA A 187 -6.47 30.78 -6.66
C ALA A 187 -4.93 30.87 -6.85
N LYS A 188 -4.16 30.14 -6.02
CA LYS A 188 -2.69 30.12 -6.11
C LYS A 188 -2.25 29.29 -7.31
N ASN A 189 -1.38 29.83 -8.16
CA ASN A 189 -0.91 29.17 -9.38
C ASN A 189 -0.36 27.76 -9.14
N GLN A 190 0.46 27.55 -8.09
CA GLN A 190 1.03 26.25 -7.77
C GLN A 190 -0.03 25.23 -7.35
N ALA A 191 -0.96 25.61 -6.45
CA ALA A 191 -2.07 24.76 -6.04
C ALA A 191 -2.98 24.41 -7.23
N ARG A 192 -3.21 25.38 -8.12
CA ARG A 192 -3.99 25.19 -9.35
C ARG A 192 -3.32 24.20 -10.30
N ALA A 193 -2.00 24.28 -10.47
CA ALA A 193 -1.26 23.32 -11.32
C ALA A 193 -1.36 21.88 -10.77
N TYR A 194 -1.21 21.69 -9.47
CA TYR A 194 -1.41 20.38 -8.84
C TYR A 194 -2.85 19.89 -8.96
N GLN A 195 -3.83 20.79 -8.73
CA GLN A 195 -5.25 20.45 -8.85
C GLN A 195 -5.62 20.00 -10.27
N LEU A 196 -5.16 20.70 -11.30
CA LEU A 196 -5.36 20.32 -12.70
C LEU A 196 -4.70 18.98 -13.03
N SER A 197 -3.51 18.74 -12.49
CA SER A 197 -2.81 17.44 -12.65
C SER A 197 -3.61 16.29 -12.03
N LEU A 198 -4.19 16.48 -10.83
CA LEU A 198 -5.02 15.50 -10.18
C LEU A 198 -6.38 15.30 -10.89
N LEU A 199 -6.96 16.36 -11.44
CA LEU A 199 -8.15 16.25 -12.30
C LEU A 199 -7.85 15.46 -13.57
N THR A 200 -6.68 15.66 -14.18
CA THR A 200 -6.20 14.85 -15.32
C THR A 200 -6.10 13.38 -14.94
N ALA A 201 -5.58 13.07 -13.75
CA ALA A 201 -5.56 11.70 -13.24
C ALA A 201 -6.97 11.10 -13.12
N SER A 202 -7.95 11.89 -12.67
CA SER A 202 -9.36 11.47 -12.61
C SER A 202 -9.96 11.20 -14.00
N VAL A 203 -9.58 11.99 -15.00
CA VAL A 203 -9.98 11.78 -16.40
C VAL A 203 -9.34 10.50 -16.97
N ILE A 204 -8.08 10.22 -16.64
CA ILE A 204 -7.39 8.97 -17.01
C ILE A 204 -8.04 7.76 -16.32
N ALA A 205 -8.51 7.91 -15.08
CA ALA A 205 -9.21 6.85 -14.36
C ALA A 205 -10.61 6.56 -14.92
N ALA A 206 -11.31 7.55 -15.47
CA ALA A 206 -12.70 7.39 -15.90
C ALA A 206 -12.92 6.22 -16.87
N PRO A 207 -12.09 5.98 -17.89
CA PRO A 207 -12.23 4.80 -18.76
C PRO A 207 -12.09 3.46 -18.05
N SER A 208 -11.51 3.41 -16.83
CA SER A 208 -11.40 2.14 -16.08
C SER A 208 -12.75 1.54 -15.68
N PHE A 209 -13.80 2.36 -15.66
CA PHE A 209 -15.16 1.89 -15.40
C PHE A 209 -15.74 1.07 -16.56
N ILE A 210 -15.36 1.36 -17.81
CA ILE A 210 -15.91 0.69 -19.01
C ILE A 210 -15.69 -0.83 -18.94
N PRO A 211 -14.48 -1.35 -18.70
CA PRO A 211 -14.27 -2.77 -18.55
C PRO A 211 -15.10 -3.39 -17.41
N LEU A 212 -15.29 -2.68 -16.29
CA LEU A 212 -16.07 -3.20 -15.16
C LEU A 212 -17.55 -3.41 -15.54
N PHE A 213 -18.15 -2.49 -16.29
CA PHE A 213 -19.52 -2.65 -16.79
C PHE A 213 -19.65 -3.79 -17.82
N MET A 214 -18.60 -4.03 -18.61
CA MET A 214 -18.58 -5.08 -19.64
C MET A 214 -18.37 -6.50 -19.08
N MET A 215 -18.06 -6.67 -17.79
CA MET A 215 -17.92 -7.97 -17.14
C MET A 215 -19.25 -8.73 -17.10
N GLU A 216 -19.16 -10.05 -17.10
CA GLU A 216 -20.32 -10.94 -16.85
C GLU A 216 -20.64 -11.04 -15.37
N ASP A 217 -21.89 -11.33 -15.03
CA ASP A 217 -22.32 -11.45 -13.63
C ASP A 217 -21.72 -12.72 -13.00
N ASP A 218 -21.01 -12.56 -11.90
CA ASP A 218 -20.31 -13.62 -11.18
C ASP A 218 -20.99 -14.04 -9.86
N ARG A 219 -22.18 -13.52 -9.55
CA ARG A 219 -22.90 -13.79 -8.30
C ARG A 219 -23.17 -15.28 -8.06
N LEU A 220 -23.48 -16.02 -9.12
CA LEU A 220 -23.74 -17.45 -9.02
C LEU A 220 -22.48 -18.24 -8.67
N LEU A 221 -21.31 -17.80 -9.16
CA LEU A 221 -20.01 -18.41 -8.83
C LEU A 221 -19.69 -18.24 -7.34
N TYR A 222 -19.87 -17.04 -6.80
CA TYR A 222 -19.69 -16.77 -5.37
C TYR A 222 -20.66 -17.59 -4.51
N ARG A 223 -21.94 -17.68 -4.88
CA ARG A 223 -22.92 -18.49 -4.14
C ARG A 223 -22.58 -19.98 -4.12
N ARG A 224 -22.10 -20.55 -5.22
CA ARG A 224 -21.67 -21.96 -5.28
C ARG A 224 -20.47 -22.26 -4.36
N GLN A 225 -19.52 -21.33 -4.24
CA GLN A 225 -18.42 -21.48 -3.28
C GLN A 225 -18.89 -21.41 -1.82
N GLN A 226 -19.90 -20.61 -1.52
CA GLN A 226 -20.41 -20.46 -0.14
C GLN A 226 -21.02 -21.74 0.42
N THR A 227 -21.67 -22.55 -0.40
CA THR A 227 -22.22 -23.86 0.04
C THR A 227 -21.12 -24.83 0.47
N ALA A 228 -19.88 -24.65 -0.01
CA ALA A 228 -18.72 -25.47 0.36
C ALA A 228 -17.98 -24.95 1.63
N THR A 229 -18.18 -23.69 2.04
CA THR A 229 -17.38 -23.02 3.09
C THR A 229 -18.17 -22.69 4.37
N THR A 230 -19.34 -23.26 4.57
CA THR A 230 -20.19 -22.98 5.77
C THR A 230 -19.50 -23.35 7.08
N GLU A 231 -18.59 -24.32 7.09
CA GLU A 231 -17.79 -24.70 8.25
C GLU A 231 -16.72 -23.64 8.60
N GLU A 232 -16.11 -22.99 7.61
CA GLU A 232 -15.11 -21.93 7.85
C GLU A 232 -15.72 -20.67 8.47
N ARG A 233 -16.98 -20.34 8.17
CA ARG A 233 -17.66 -19.17 8.77
C ARG A 233 -17.98 -19.33 10.26
N ARG A 234 -18.35 -20.50 10.72
CA ARG A 234 -18.51 -20.79 12.16
C ARG A 234 -17.18 -20.62 12.88
N HIS A 235 -16.11 -21.07 12.28
CA HIS A 235 -14.76 -20.93 12.81
C HIS A 235 -14.29 -19.47 12.88
N PHE A 236 -14.66 -18.61 11.91
CA PHE A 236 -14.32 -17.18 11.93
C PHE A 236 -15.02 -16.40 13.05
N SER A 237 -16.30 -16.65 13.31
CA SER A 237 -17.03 -16.00 14.43
C SER A 237 -16.48 -16.40 15.81
N GLU A 238 -16.08 -17.67 15.98
CA GLU A 238 -15.40 -18.14 17.18
C GLU A 238 -14.01 -17.51 17.35
N LEU A 239 -13.27 -17.34 16.26
CA LEU A 239 -11.96 -16.71 16.26
C LEU A 239 -12.03 -15.20 16.52
N TRP A 240 -13.07 -14.52 16.02
CA TRP A 240 -13.31 -13.10 16.30
C TRP A 240 -13.58 -12.88 17.80
N ASN A 241 -14.50 -13.66 18.38
CA ASN A 241 -14.80 -13.60 19.81
C ASN A 241 -13.57 -13.93 20.66
N THR A 242 -12.77 -14.90 20.25
CA THR A 242 -11.52 -15.27 20.92
C THR A 242 -10.47 -14.16 20.81
N SER A 243 -10.39 -13.44 19.68
CA SER A 243 -9.45 -12.33 19.48
C SER A 243 -9.83 -11.11 20.31
N VAL A 244 -11.11 -10.74 20.34
CA VAL A 244 -11.63 -9.65 21.18
C VAL A 244 -11.41 -9.96 22.68
N THR A 245 -11.63 -11.20 23.10
CA THR A 245 -11.38 -11.64 24.48
C THR A 245 -9.90 -11.60 24.82
N ARG A 246 -9.00 -11.92 23.89
CA ARG A 246 -7.55 -11.82 24.05
C ARG A 246 -7.05 -10.38 24.11
N ILE A 247 -7.61 -9.48 23.32
CA ILE A 247 -7.29 -8.03 23.39
C ILE A 247 -7.70 -7.50 24.79
N ARG A 248 -8.87 -7.87 25.30
CA ARG A 248 -9.27 -7.53 26.68
C ARG A 248 -8.34 -8.12 27.72
N ALA A 249 -7.84 -9.34 27.54
CA ALA A 249 -6.89 -9.99 28.45
C ALA A 249 -5.50 -9.32 28.42
N PHE A 250 -5.16 -8.59 27.38
CA PHE A 250 -3.91 -7.82 27.27
C PHE A 250 -3.89 -6.62 28.25
N PHE A 251 -5.06 -6.08 28.56
CA PHE A 251 -5.22 -4.98 29.52
C PHE A 251 -5.51 -5.44 30.97
N ALA A 252 -5.41 -6.75 31.27
CA ALA A 252 -5.68 -7.29 32.59
C ALA A 252 -4.47 -7.20 33.57
N PRO A 253 -4.66 -7.05 34.87
CA PRO A 253 -3.57 -7.03 35.88
C PRO A 253 -2.74 -8.31 35.86
N GLY A 254 -1.40 -8.20 36.01
CA GLY A 254 -0.47 -9.33 35.92
C GLY A 254 0.33 -9.42 34.61
N TYR A 255 0.42 -8.33 33.86
CA TYR A 255 1.03 -8.22 32.55
C TYR A 255 2.51 -8.67 32.48
N HIS A 256 3.33 -8.36 33.49
CA HIS A 256 4.80 -8.59 33.42
C HIS A 256 5.21 -10.08 33.36
N THR A 257 4.51 -10.95 34.06
CA THR A 257 4.77 -12.40 34.00
C THR A 257 4.24 -13.05 32.72
N ARG A 258 3.17 -12.48 32.14
CA ARG A 258 2.58 -12.92 30.87
C ARG A 258 3.37 -12.41 29.66
N LEU A 259 4.07 -11.28 29.78
CA LEU A 259 4.87 -10.71 28.69
C LEU A 259 6.04 -11.63 28.30
N ARG A 260 6.77 -12.20 29.26
CA ARG A 260 7.85 -13.17 29.00
C ARG A 260 7.36 -14.43 28.27
N SER A 261 6.21 -14.98 28.69
CA SER A 261 5.62 -16.15 28.03
C SER A 261 5.01 -15.80 26.66
N ALA A 262 4.53 -14.56 26.47
CA ALA A 262 4.01 -14.09 25.20
C ALA A 262 5.13 -13.85 24.16
N LEU A 263 6.25 -13.27 24.58
CA LEU A 263 7.44 -13.09 23.73
C LEU A 263 8.09 -14.41 23.30
N ALA A 264 7.82 -15.50 24.02
CA ALA A 264 8.25 -16.84 23.60
C ALA A 264 7.44 -17.42 22.44
N ARG A 265 6.26 -16.88 22.14
CA ARG A 265 5.39 -17.38 21.05
C ARG A 265 5.74 -16.75 19.72
N PRO A 266 6.01 -17.53 18.64
CA PRO A 266 6.35 -16.99 17.31
C PRO A 266 5.34 -15.98 16.79
N LEU A 267 4.05 -16.23 17.00
CA LEU A 267 2.97 -15.35 16.57
C LEU A 267 3.08 -13.94 17.18
N THR A 268 3.41 -13.84 18.46
CA THR A 268 3.53 -12.53 19.16
C THR A 268 4.73 -11.74 18.65
N VAL A 269 5.88 -12.41 18.46
CA VAL A 269 7.10 -11.78 17.92
C VAL A 269 6.87 -11.26 16.52
N LEU A 270 6.23 -12.05 15.66
CA LEU A 270 5.93 -11.66 14.29
C LEU A 270 4.88 -10.53 14.24
N THR A 271 3.85 -10.58 15.08
CA THR A 271 2.87 -9.47 15.15
C THR A 271 3.53 -8.18 15.62
N ALA A 272 4.42 -8.24 16.62
CA ALA A 272 5.18 -7.08 17.08
C ALA A 272 6.12 -6.54 15.98
N LEU A 273 6.78 -7.42 15.23
CA LEU A 273 7.60 -7.05 14.07
C LEU A 273 6.77 -6.25 13.06
N TYR A 274 5.60 -6.75 12.64
CA TYR A 274 4.73 -6.05 11.70
C TYR A 274 4.21 -4.73 12.26
N ALA A 275 3.93 -4.66 13.57
CA ALA A 275 3.51 -3.44 14.25
C ALA A 275 4.61 -2.36 14.23
N PHE A 276 5.83 -2.70 14.67
CA PHE A 276 6.95 -1.75 14.65
C PHE A 276 7.36 -1.36 13.23
N GLN A 277 7.32 -2.29 12.29
CA GLN A 277 7.58 -2.02 10.88
C GLN A 277 6.52 -1.06 10.31
N GLY A 278 5.24 -1.29 10.59
CA GLY A 278 4.15 -0.40 10.18
C GLY A 278 4.30 1.00 10.77
N LEU A 279 4.55 1.11 12.08
CA LEU A 279 4.75 2.39 12.75
C LEU A 279 5.94 3.16 12.16
N GLY A 280 7.08 2.51 12.01
CA GLY A 280 8.27 3.11 11.42
C GLY A 280 8.06 3.56 9.98
N ALA A 281 7.42 2.73 9.15
CA ALA A 281 7.09 3.05 7.76
C ALA A 281 6.12 4.25 7.68
N GLY A 282 5.08 4.25 8.51
CA GLY A 282 4.10 5.34 8.56
C GLY A 282 4.71 6.69 8.92
N LEU A 283 5.73 6.72 9.79
CA LEU A 283 6.36 7.97 10.22
C LEU A 283 6.91 8.80 9.05
N PHE A 284 7.52 8.19 8.03
CA PHE A 284 8.25 8.94 7.01
C PHE A 284 7.84 8.65 5.56
N ILE A 285 7.46 7.40 5.21
CA ILE A 285 7.16 7.02 3.82
C ILE A 285 6.10 7.93 3.17
N PRO A 286 4.97 8.23 3.83
CA PRO A 286 3.95 9.10 3.24
C PRO A 286 4.42 10.51 2.92
N TYR A 287 5.51 10.96 3.56
CA TYR A 287 6.02 12.33 3.45
C TYR A 287 7.21 12.47 2.50
N MET A 288 7.63 11.38 1.83
CA MET A 288 8.81 11.41 0.94
C MET A 288 8.65 12.41 -0.20
N ASN A 289 7.47 12.51 -0.81
CA ASN A 289 7.20 13.51 -1.84
C ASN A 289 7.34 14.95 -1.31
N VAL A 290 6.85 15.22 -0.10
CA VAL A 290 6.99 16.54 0.54
C VAL A 290 8.45 16.79 0.92
N TYR A 291 9.14 15.79 1.47
CA TYR A 291 10.56 15.86 1.81
C TYR A 291 11.43 16.23 0.61
N PHE A 292 11.30 15.48 -0.49
CA PHE A 292 12.08 15.75 -1.69
C PHE A 292 11.77 17.11 -2.32
N VAL A 293 10.47 17.46 -2.43
CA VAL A 293 10.06 18.67 -3.16
C VAL A 293 10.19 19.92 -2.30
N GLN A 294 9.72 19.91 -1.04
CA GLN A 294 9.70 21.11 -0.21
C GLN A 294 10.99 21.30 0.60
N HIS A 295 11.60 20.21 1.07
CA HIS A 295 12.78 20.32 1.95
C HIS A 295 14.09 20.23 1.16
N LEU A 296 14.20 19.34 0.15
CA LEU A 296 15.40 19.21 -0.67
C LEU A 296 15.35 20.05 -1.97
N GLY A 297 14.24 20.69 -2.31
CA GLY A 297 14.09 21.53 -3.50
C GLY A 297 14.00 20.78 -4.82
N ALA A 298 13.65 19.49 -4.81
CA ALA A 298 13.42 18.72 -6.02
C ALA A 298 12.18 19.21 -6.78
N SER A 299 12.16 19.09 -8.11
CA SER A 299 10.91 19.23 -8.84
C SER A 299 10.02 17.99 -8.62
N PRO A 300 8.67 18.11 -8.73
CA PRO A 300 7.78 16.95 -8.69
C PRO A 300 8.12 15.92 -9.77
N ALA A 301 8.60 16.36 -10.95
CA ALA A 301 9.05 15.49 -12.03
C ALA A 301 10.28 14.66 -11.63
N LEU A 302 11.25 15.27 -10.96
CA LEU A 302 12.43 14.58 -10.46
C LEU A 302 12.04 13.57 -9.39
N PHE A 303 11.18 13.94 -8.44
CA PHE A 303 10.70 13.01 -7.41
C PHE A 303 9.94 11.82 -8.01
N GLY A 304 9.01 12.07 -8.96
CA GLY A 304 8.27 10.99 -9.63
C GLY A 304 9.20 10.03 -10.38
N SER A 305 10.29 10.54 -10.98
CA SER A 305 11.31 9.71 -11.65
C SER A 305 12.13 8.88 -10.63
N ILE A 306 12.48 9.48 -9.48
CA ILE A 306 13.21 8.81 -8.40
C ILE A 306 12.35 7.70 -7.78
N ASP A 307 11.08 7.97 -7.52
CA ASP A 307 10.14 7.01 -6.93
C ASP A 307 9.83 5.87 -7.91
N GLY A 308 9.64 6.19 -9.19
CA GLY A 308 9.53 5.19 -10.25
C GLY A 308 10.78 4.30 -10.36
N ALA A 309 11.97 4.87 -10.29
CA ALA A 309 13.23 4.11 -10.26
C ALA A 309 13.33 3.22 -9.01
N ALA A 310 12.85 3.70 -7.85
CA ALA A 310 12.81 2.93 -6.62
C ALA A 310 11.88 1.71 -6.74
N ASN A 311 10.72 1.87 -7.36
CA ASN A 311 9.77 0.79 -7.62
C ASN A 311 10.31 -0.24 -8.62
N ILE A 312 11.01 0.19 -9.67
CA ILE A 312 11.68 -0.70 -10.62
C ILE A 312 12.77 -1.50 -9.91
N LEU A 313 13.64 -0.84 -9.14
CA LEU A 313 14.72 -1.51 -8.42
C LEU A 313 14.18 -2.48 -7.37
N ASN A 314 13.11 -2.12 -6.67
CA ASN A 314 12.41 -3.01 -5.74
C ASN A 314 11.91 -4.28 -6.46
N ALA A 315 11.28 -4.14 -7.61
CA ALA A 315 10.83 -5.28 -8.42
C ALA A 315 11.99 -6.21 -8.81
N LEU A 316 13.10 -5.64 -9.31
CA LEU A 316 14.30 -6.40 -9.69
C LEU A 316 14.92 -7.14 -8.50
N LEU A 317 15.09 -6.48 -7.36
CA LEU A 317 15.64 -7.08 -6.15
C LEU A 317 14.71 -8.16 -5.57
N THR A 318 13.40 -7.97 -5.65
CA THR A 318 12.40 -8.97 -5.24
C THR A 318 12.50 -10.25 -6.09
N LEU A 319 12.77 -10.14 -7.40
CA LEU A 319 12.99 -11.29 -8.28
C LEU A 319 14.27 -12.08 -7.93
N ILE A 320 15.28 -11.39 -7.43
CA ILE A 320 16.56 -12.00 -7.04
C ILE A 320 16.52 -12.55 -5.60
N ALA A 321 15.58 -12.12 -4.78
CA ALA A 321 15.49 -12.48 -3.37
C ALA A 321 15.47 -14.01 -3.10
N PRO A 322 14.78 -14.87 -3.87
CA PRO A 322 14.82 -16.32 -3.68
C PRO A 322 16.22 -16.92 -3.89
N TRP A 323 17.03 -16.36 -4.79
CA TRP A 323 18.42 -16.78 -4.99
C TRP A 323 19.27 -16.53 -3.73
N PHE A 324 19.05 -15.39 -3.05
CA PHE A 324 19.71 -15.11 -1.77
C PHE A 324 19.27 -16.10 -0.69
N VAL A 325 18.00 -16.50 -0.64
CA VAL A 325 17.52 -17.52 0.32
C VAL A 325 18.30 -18.82 0.18
N VAL A 326 18.54 -19.28 -1.04
CA VAL A 326 19.31 -20.51 -1.30
C VAL A 326 20.78 -20.35 -0.88
N ARG A 327 21.39 -19.17 -1.06
CA ARG A 327 22.82 -18.94 -0.80
C ARG A 327 23.14 -18.64 0.65
N ILE A 328 22.40 -17.79 1.30
CA ILE A 328 22.71 -17.27 2.65
C ILE A 328 21.65 -17.66 3.69
N GLY A 329 20.57 -18.34 3.28
CA GLY A 329 19.48 -18.77 4.14
C GLY A 329 18.39 -17.70 4.32
N ILE A 330 17.21 -18.17 4.75
CA ILE A 330 16.00 -17.34 4.82
C ILE A 330 16.14 -16.17 5.82
N LEU A 331 16.69 -16.40 7.02
CA LEU A 331 16.82 -15.39 8.07
C LEU A 331 17.83 -14.29 7.68
N ALA A 332 18.95 -14.65 7.06
CA ALA A 332 19.94 -13.69 6.58
C ALA A 332 19.36 -12.84 5.44
N THR A 333 18.64 -13.45 4.50
CA THR A 333 17.95 -12.73 3.41
C THR A 333 16.87 -11.78 3.91
N LEU A 334 16.21 -12.11 5.02
CA LEU A 334 15.23 -11.22 5.65
C LEU A 334 15.87 -10.03 6.36
N LEU A 335 17.01 -10.24 7.04
CA LEU A 335 17.56 -9.24 7.96
C LEU A 335 18.63 -8.37 7.33
N ILE A 336 19.57 -8.94 6.55
CA ILE A 336 20.73 -8.19 6.04
C ILE A 336 20.30 -6.99 5.19
N PRO A 337 19.43 -7.14 4.16
CA PRO A 337 19.04 -6.01 3.33
C PRO A 337 18.31 -4.93 4.14
N ARG A 338 17.43 -5.33 5.06
CA ARG A 338 16.66 -4.40 5.89
C ARG A 338 17.53 -3.63 6.88
N LEU A 339 18.51 -4.29 7.48
CA LEU A 339 19.49 -3.63 8.37
C LEU A 339 20.41 -2.69 7.59
N LEU A 340 20.79 -3.04 6.34
CA LEU A 340 21.55 -2.14 5.46
C LEU A 340 20.70 -0.93 5.00
N ALA A 341 19.39 -1.07 4.88
CA ALA A 341 18.51 0.04 4.53
C ALA A 341 18.42 1.11 5.63
N ILE A 342 18.67 0.76 6.91
CA ILE A 342 18.60 1.71 8.05
C ILE A 342 19.65 2.82 7.95
N PRO A 343 20.95 2.54 7.82
CA PRO A 343 21.95 3.61 7.68
C PRO A 343 21.71 4.47 6.43
N LEU A 344 21.28 3.89 5.30
CA LEU A 344 20.94 4.66 4.11
C LEU A 344 19.79 5.62 4.39
N MET A 345 18.77 5.17 5.12
CA MET A 345 17.64 6.00 5.53
C MET A 345 18.09 7.15 6.45
N LEU A 346 18.98 6.89 7.41
CA LEU A 346 19.52 7.93 8.29
C LEU A 346 20.34 8.97 7.50
N VAL A 347 21.14 8.55 6.54
CA VAL A 347 21.88 9.47 5.67
C VAL A 347 20.89 10.33 4.87
N ILE A 348 19.86 9.75 4.27
CA ILE A 348 18.84 10.51 3.53
C ILE A 348 18.18 11.56 4.42
N GLY A 349 17.82 11.21 5.67
CA GLY A 349 17.07 12.11 6.55
C GLY A 349 17.89 13.14 7.29
N CYS A 350 19.19 12.87 7.54
CA CYS A 350 20.07 13.74 8.32
C CYS A 350 20.99 14.60 7.45
N VAL A 351 21.20 14.24 6.17
CA VAL A 351 22.06 14.99 5.24
C VAL A 351 21.19 15.59 4.13
N PRO A 352 20.77 16.88 4.23
CA PRO A 352 19.86 17.49 3.26
C PRO A 352 20.59 17.85 1.95
N TYR A 353 21.03 16.83 1.22
CA TYR A 353 21.70 16.99 -0.06
C TYR A 353 20.99 16.17 -1.15
N LEU A 354 20.30 16.88 -2.05
CA LEU A 354 19.40 16.27 -3.04
C LEU A 354 20.04 15.17 -3.90
N PRO A 355 21.25 15.34 -4.50
CA PRO A 355 21.84 14.28 -5.32
C PRO A 355 22.11 12.99 -4.55
N LEU A 356 22.56 13.11 -3.30
CA LEU A 356 22.81 11.96 -2.43
C LEU A 356 21.51 11.25 -2.07
N ALA A 357 20.49 12.01 -1.64
CA ALA A 357 19.19 11.47 -1.31
C ALA A 357 18.53 10.79 -2.53
N ALA A 358 18.62 11.40 -3.72
CA ALA A 358 18.08 10.86 -4.97
C ALA A 358 18.74 9.54 -5.38
N GLY A 359 20.06 9.40 -5.17
CA GLY A 359 20.77 8.14 -5.45
C GLY A 359 20.54 7.06 -4.40
N LEU A 360 20.46 7.42 -3.12
CA LEU A 360 20.30 6.45 -2.04
C LEU A 360 18.85 5.97 -1.86
N TYR A 361 17.86 6.78 -2.17
CA TYR A 361 16.45 6.45 -1.94
C TYR A 361 15.99 5.18 -2.68
N PRO A 362 16.24 5.01 -4.00
CA PRO A 362 15.89 3.78 -4.70
C PRO A 362 16.57 2.55 -4.11
N VAL A 363 17.85 2.64 -3.75
CA VAL A 363 18.62 1.54 -3.15
C VAL A 363 18.03 1.17 -1.77
N ARG A 364 17.78 2.17 -0.94
CA ARG A 364 17.15 1.98 0.38
C ARG A 364 15.79 1.30 0.26
N GLN A 365 14.94 1.78 -0.65
CA GLN A 365 13.59 1.24 -0.86
C GLN A 365 13.66 -0.21 -1.33
N GLY A 366 14.48 -0.48 -2.35
CA GLY A 366 14.65 -1.82 -2.87
C GLY A 366 15.17 -2.82 -1.82
N LEU A 367 16.17 -2.43 -1.01
CA LEU A 367 16.69 -3.27 0.08
C LEU A 367 15.66 -3.53 1.20
N ALA A 368 14.86 -2.51 1.54
CA ALA A 368 13.86 -2.64 2.59
C ALA A 368 12.73 -3.62 2.20
N ASP A 369 12.31 -3.60 0.94
CA ASP A 369 11.09 -4.27 0.48
C ASP A 369 11.35 -5.60 -0.26
N MET A 370 12.58 -5.85 -0.79
CA MET A 370 12.90 -7.07 -1.56
C MET A 370 12.55 -8.38 -0.85
N SER A 371 12.63 -8.40 0.46
CA SER A 371 12.37 -9.61 1.25
C SER A 371 10.94 -9.69 1.83
N GLN A 372 10.02 -8.80 1.39
CA GLN A 372 8.66 -8.74 1.94
C GLN A 372 7.87 -10.03 1.65
N GLY A 373 7.95 -10.55 0.43
CA GLY A 373 7.32 -11.84 0.08
C GLY A 373 7.88 -13.01 0.89
N ILE A 374 9.21 -13.04 1.09
CA ILE A 374 9.88 -14.06 1.91
C ILE A 374 9.44 -13.98 3.37
N LEU A 375 9.30 -12.76 3.93
CA LEU A 375 8.79 -12.56 5.28
C LEU A 375 7.37 -13.10 5.43
N GLN A 376 6.53 -12.89 4.44
CA GLN A 376 5.15 -13.38 4.45
C GLN A 376 5.11 -14.92 4.49
N VAL A 377 5.89 -15.59 3.64
CA VAL A 377 6.01 -17.06 3.63
C VAL A 377 6.57 -17.54 4.97
N PHE A 378 7.69 -17.00 5.42
CA PHE A 378 8.33 -17.35 6.70
C PHE A 378 7.35 -17.22 7.88
N SER A 379 6.58 -16.13 7.91
CA SER A 379 5.60 -15.90 8.98
C SER A 379 4.47 -16.93 8.98
N MET A 380 4.04 -17.39 7.78
CA MET A 380 3.00 -18.41 7.66
C MET A 380 3.49 -19.82 8.00
N GLU A 381 4.75 -20.14 7.72
CA GLU A 381 5.34 -21.46 8.04
C GLU A 381 5.50 -21.69 9.53
N ARG A 382 5.71 -20.63 10.31
CA ARG A 382 5.85 -20.68 11.79
C ARG A 382 4.51 -20.80 12.53
N VAL A 383 3.40 -20.87 11.81
CA VAL A 383 2.03 -20.99 12.37
C VAL A 383 1.38 -22.27 11.86
N ALA A 384 0.71 -23.02 12.75
CA ALA A 384 -0.03 -24.22 12.38
C ALA A 384 -1.07 -23.92 11.28
N ARG A 385 -1.23 -24.81 10.31
CA ARG A 385 -2.11 -24.62 9.11
C ARG A 385 -3.48 -24.08 9.46
N LYS A 386 -4.11 -24.60 10.51
CA LYS A 386 -5.44 -24.19 10.99
C LYS A 386 -5.51 -22.74 11.52
N HIS A 387 -4.39 -22.12 11.84
CA HIS A 387 -4.33 -20.75 12.39
C HIS A 387 -3.69 -19.73 11.44
N ARG A 388 -3.30 -20.12 10.22
CA ARG A 388 -2.62 -19.24 9.26
C ARG A 388 -3.46 -18.04 8.86
N GLY A 389 -4.76 -18.21 8.66
CA GLY A 389 -5.67 -17.11 8.32
C GLY A 389 -5.72 -16.05 9.41
N VAL A 390 -5.87 -16.48 10.68
CA VAL A 390 -5.88 -15.56 11.84
C VAL A 390 -4.54 -14.85 12.01
N ALA A 391 -3.45 -15.59 11.84
CA ALA A 391 -2.11 -15.00 11.94
C ALA A 391 -1.90 -13.92 10.86
N ASN A 392 -2.24 -14.20 9.60
CA ASN A 392 -2.13 -13.23 8.51
C ASN A 392 -2.98 -11.98 8.79
N SER A 393 -4.24 -12.16 9.21
CA SER A 393 -5.10 -11.03 9.57
C SER A 393 -4.51 -10.21 10.73
N SER A 394 -3.95 -10.87 11.75
CA SER A 394 -3.29 -10.19 12.88
C SER A 394 -2.08 -9.37 12.43
N TYR A 395 -1.25 -9.91 11.52
CA TYR A 395 -0.10 -9.20 10.96
C TYR A 395 -0.52 -7.99 10.14
N GLN A 396 -1.53 -8.14 9.28
CA GLN A 396 -2.05 -7.05 8.45
C GLN A 396 -2.67 -5.94 9.30
N VAL A 397 -3.50 -6.29 10.29
CA VAL A 397 -4.10 -5.30 11.21
C VAL A 397 -3.02 -4.58 12.02
N ALA A 398 -1.99 -5.31 12.51
CA ALA A 398 -0.89 -4.72 13.24
C ALA A 398 -0.09 -3.74 12.35
N TYR A 399 0.26 -4.15 11.13
CA TYR A 399 0.99 -3.31 10.19
C TYR A 399 0.18 -2.06 9.80
N GLN A 400 -1.04 -2.23 9.28
CA GLN A 400 -1.86 -1.13 8.77
C GLN A 400 -2.33 -0.17 9.87
N GLY A 401 -2.74 -0.71 11.03
CA GLY A 401 -3.13 0.12 12.16
C GLY A 401 -1.97 0.97 12.68
N MET A 402 -0.80 0.35 12.85
CA MET A 402 0.39 1.07 13.30
C MET A 402 0.96 2.01 12.23
N TRP A 403 0.81 1.67 10.93
CA TRP A 403 1.15 2.57 9.83
C TRP A 403 0.30 3.85 9.85
N ALA A 404 -1.01 3.73 10.10
CA ALA A 404 -1.90 4.90 10.20
C ALA A 404 -1.54 5.80 11.39
N ILE A 405 -1.25 5.19 12.54
CA ILE A 405 -0.77 5.91 13.74
C ILE A 405 0.58 6.58 13.43
N GLY A 406 1.49 5.84 12.79
CA GLY A 406 2.79 6.36 12.36
C GLY A 406 2.66 7.54 11.41
N ALA A 407 1.76 7.48 10.43
CA ALA A 407 1.51 8.58 9.50
C ALA A 407 1.02 9.84 10.24
N SER A 408 0.08 9.70 11.16
CA SER A 408 -0.39 10.84 11.97
C SER A 408 0.73 11.43 12.85
N LEU A 409 1.46 10.59 13.57
CA LEU A 409 2.59 11.01 14.42
C LEU A 409 3.73 11.61 13.59
N GLY A 410 4.03 11.05 12.43
CA GLY A 410 5.05 11.55 11.51
C GLY A 410 4.77 12.97 11.06
N GLY A 411 3.54 13.27 10.66
CA GLY A 411 3.12 14.62 10.29
C GLY A 411 3.29 15.63 11.41
N LEU A 412 2.87 15.26 12.62
CA LEU A 412 3.03 16.10 13.83
C LEU A 412 4.52 16.35 14.17
N VAL A 413 5.36 15.32 14.11
CA VAL A 413 6.78 15.45 14.42
C VAL A 413 7.49 16.27 13.35
N ILE A 414 7.20 16.06 12.05
CA ILE A 414 7.76 16.87 10.97
C ILE A 414 7.43 18.34 11.17
N GLN A 415 6.17 18.65 11.49
CA GLN A 415 5.71 20.03 11.67
C GLN A 415 6.38 20.75 12.85
N ASN A 416 6.60 20.06 13.97
CA ASN A 416 7.07 20.69 15.22
C ASN A 416 8.58 20.57 15.44
N VAL A 417 9.21 19.51 14.95
CA VAL A 417 10.62 19.18 15.26
C VAL A 417 11.47 19.05 14.00
N GLY A 418 10.88 18.59 12.90
CA GLY A 418 11.54 18.44 11.60
C GLY A 418 11.82 16.98 11.20
N TYR A 419 12.33 16.82 9.98
CA TYR A 419 12.57 15.53 9.35
C TYR A 419 13.59 14.63 10.05
N PRO A 420 14.78 15.11 10.51
CA PRO A 420 15.80 14.23 11.08
C PRO A 420 15.28 13.36 12.23
N VAL A 421 14.44 13.92 13.11
CA VAL A 421 13.86 13.18 14.25
C VAL A 421 12.95 12.06 13.78
N VAL A 422 12.20 12.27 12.73
CA VAL A 422 11.32 11.24 12.14
C VAL A 422 12.13 10.07 11.60
N PHE A 423 13.21 10.34 10.87
CA PHE A 423 14.09 9.30 10.33
C PHE A 423 14.83 8.53 11.44
N ILE A 424 15.30 9.22 12.48
CA ILE A 424 15.93 8.58 13.63
C ILE A 424 14.92 7.70 14.38
N SER A 425 13.71 8.22 14.63
CA SER A 425 12.64 7.45 15.29
C SER A 425 12.25 6.20 14.50
N ALA A 426 12.12 6.32 13.17
CA ALA A 426 11.85 5.18 12.30
C ALA A 426 13.00 4.16 12.32
N ALA A 427 14.27 4.60 12.36
CA ALA A 427 15.43 3.72 12.49
C ALA A 427 15.40 2.93 13.80
N VAL A 428 15.09 3.57 14.92
CA VAL A 428 14.93 2.91 16.21
C VAL A 428 13.81 1.87 16.16
N LEU A 429 12.67 2.21 15.59
CA LEU A 429 11.53 1.28 15.45
C LEU A 429 11.88 0.08 14.57
N TYR A 430 12.62 0.26 13.49
CA TYR A 430 13.08 -0.83 12.64
C TYR A 430 14.11 -1.72 13.37
N CYS A 431 15.01 -1.15 14.16
CA CYS A 431 15.89 -1.95 15.02
C CYS A 431 15.08 -2.76 16.04
N LEU A 432 14.07 -2.15 16.68
CA LEU A 432 13.17 -2.86 17.61
C LEU A 432 12.34 -3.95 16.91
N ALA A 433 12.04 -3.81 15.62
CA ALA A 433 11.37 -4.83 14.82
C ALA A 433 12.30 -6.03 14.51
N TYR A 434 13.53 -5.76 14.06
CA TYR A 434 14.40 -6.80 13.48
C TYR A 434 15.30 -7.50 14.50
N LEU A 435 15.73 -6.83 15.59
CA LEU A 435 16.55 -7.44 16.63
C LEU A 435 15.88 -8.61 17.34
N PRO A 436 14.59 -8.52 17.78
CA PRO A 436 13.89 -9.65 18.37
C PRO A 436 13.69 -10.80 17.38
N LEU A 437 13.47 -10.51 16.10
CA LEU A 437 13.35 -11.52 15.06
C LEU A 437 14.68 -12.32 14.95
N TRP A 438 15.82 -11.62 14.85
CA TRP A 438 17.12 -12.27 14.82
C TRP A 438 17.39 -13.09 16.07
N TRP A 439 17.17 -12.51 17.25
CA TRP A 439 17.44 -13.20 18.52
C TRP A 439 16.59 -14.46 18.68
N ARG A 440 15.32 -14.42 18.30
CA ARG A 440 14.40 -15.55 18.48
C ARG A 440 14.65 -16.70 17.51
N PHE A 441 14.98 -16.37 16.25
CA PHE A 441 15.04 -17.39 15.20
C PHE A 441 16.47 -17.80 14.77
N ARG A 442 17.51 -17.17 15.30
CA ARG A 442 18.92 -17.51 14.98
C ARG A 442 19.30 -18.95 15.32
N LEU A 443 18.65 -19.57 16.29
CA LEU A 443 18.92 -20.94 16.73
C LEU A 443 18.20 -21.97 15.84
N ASP A 444 17.03 -21.64 15.33
CA ASP A 444 16.25 -22.52 14.45
C ASP A 444 16.98 -22.77 13.11
N THR A 445 17.70 -21.76 12.60
CA THR A 445 18.44 -21.86 11.33
C THR A 445 19.74 -22.66 11.41
N LYS A 446 20.27 -22.92 12.60
CA LYS A 446 21.45 -23.79 12.76
C LYS A 446 21.11 -25.28 12.59
N SER A 447 19.88 -25.68 12.83
CA SER A 447 19.41 -27.07 12.68
C SER A 447 18.98 -27.40 11.24
N GLU A 448 18.79 -26.42 10.36
CA GLU A 448 18.34 -26.60 8.98
C GLU A 448 19.47 -26.59 7.93
N ARG A 449 20.75 -26.47 8.34
CA ARG A 449 21.87 -26.63 7.39
C ARG A 449 22.06 -28.12 7.09
N PRO A 450 21.91 -28.59 5.83
CA PRO A 450 22.29 -29.91 5.47
C PRO A 450 23.82 -30.07 5.72
N SER A 451 24.18 -31.12 6.44
CA SER A 451 25.56 -31.57 6.65
C SER A 451 26.28 -31.90 5.36
#